data_f84d5770732a0f6acaf3e190c09d04aa
#
_entry.id   f84d5770732a0f6acaf3e190c09d04aa
#
_cell.length_a   1.000
_cell.length_b   1.000
_cell.length_c   1.000
_cell.angle_alpha   90.00
_cell.angle_beta   90.00
_cell.angle_gamma   90.00
#
_symmetry.space_group_name_H-M   'P 1'
#
loop_
_entity.id
_entity.type
_entity.pdbx_description
1 polymer ?
#
loop_
_entity_poly.entity_id
_entity_poly.type
_entity_poly.pdbx_seq_one_letter_code
_entity_poly.pdbx_strand_id
1 'polypeptide(L)'
;MTRILFILDASNSMNARWGRQTRIAAAKELLAKTVDGLGDVVNLEIALRVYGHQSPITATYQDCNDTKLEVPFAPDNFTKVKYRIKSIQAKGTTPIARSLEAAAEDFPDNTSRNIIILITDGLEACDNDPCVIAKKLKDKGVNVTPFVIGLGMDLSYLEKFRCIGSYEEAETRDAFERVLENVVSKALLNTTAQIDLNDISGNPLETDVTMFLYEAGTTDLKYTYTHTLNHFGNPDTLIIDPSLKYDLVINTIPRVEKKNISIQKNKHNTIKVDAPQGHIRVRYTNAVKPYQIDVRVMQQGDNKTLNVQKIGATDKYIVGDYQLEILTLPRIYIGLSVQQGIKTDVDIKAPGFMKYASGKTITGQLFAKNDNGTWDWVCNLENNSRNGTIQLQPGAYRMVYRPMTLKSSTYTMQKGFRINSNKTTSIRI
;
A
#
# COMPACT_ATOMS: atom_id res chain seq x y z
N MET A 1 19.30 28.28 5.09
CA MET A 1 20.10 27.39 5.95
C MET A 1 19.25 26.20 6.35
N THR A 2 19.78 25.00 6.32
CA THR A 2 19.17 23.79 6.91
C THR A 2 19.99 23.40 8.14
N ARG A 3 19.30 23.04 9.24
CA ARG A 3 19.94 22.55 10.46
C ARG A 3 19.38 21.21 10.85
N ILE A 4 20.27 20.25 11.08
CA ILE A 4 19.89 18.90 11.52
C ILE A 4 20.47 18.64 12.90
N LEU A 5 19.61 18.51 13.89
CA LEU A 5 19.96 18.03 15.23
C LEU A 5 19.74 16.52 15.29
N PHE A 6 20.83 15.77 15.38
CA PHE A 6 20.75 14.35 15.71
C PHE A 6 20.58 14.20 17.21
N ILE A 7 19.54 13.47 17.64
CA ILE A 7 19.36 13.04 19.03
C ILE A 7 19.60 11.53 19.07
N LEU A 8 20.66 11.12 19.76
CA LEU A 8 21.07 9.72 19.87
C LEU A 8 20.70 9.17 21.25
N ASP A 9 19.92 8.12 21.24
CA ASP A 9 19.66 7.29 22.41
C ASP A 9 20.94 6.54 22.80
N ALA A 10 21.38 6.74 24.03
CA ALA A 10 22.42 5.99 24.69
C ALA A 10 21.95 5.45 26.05
N SER A 11 20.68 5.12 26.16
CA SER A 11 20.13 4.40 27.29
C SER A 11 20.68 2.96 27.34
N ASN A 12 20.53 2.32 28.49
CA ASN A 12 21.07 0.99 28.72
C ASN A 12 20.47 -0.08 27.78
N SER A 13 19.25 0.07 27.30
CA SER A 13 18.60 -0.81 26.32
C SER A 13 19.37 -0.89 25.00
N MET A 14 20.03 0.19 24.61
CA MET A 14 20.85 0.26 23.40
C MET A 14 22.07 -0.70 23.43
N ASN A 15 22.43 -1.26 24.59
CA ASN A 15 23.40 -2.34 24.70
C ASN A 15 22.86 -3.71 24.28
N ALA A 16 21.56 -3.83 24.04
CA ALA A 16 20.98 -5.08 23.57
C ALA A 16 21.57 -5.52 22.22
N ARG A 17 21.71 -6.84 22.05
CA ARG A 17 22.17 -7.42 20.79
C ARG A 17 21.19 -7.17 19.66
N TRP A 18 21.73 -6.79 18.52
CA TRP A 18 21.01 -6.56 17.28
C TRP A 18 21.79 -7.12 16.09
N GLY A 19 21.47 -8.35 15.71
CA GLY A 19 22.28 -9.09 14.77
C GLY A 19 23.67 -9.44 15.32
N ARG A 20 24.73 -8.98 14.63
CA ARG A 20 26.11 -9.28 15.00
C ARG A 20 26.73 -8.32 16.01
N GLN A 21 26.07 -7.21 16.30
CA GLN A 21 26.56 -6.14 17.20
C GLN A 21 25.44 -5.65 18.14
N THR A 22 25.70 -4.63 18.94
CA THR A 22 24.68 -3.97 19.77
C THR A 22 23.98 -2.86 18.98
N ARG A 23 22.75 -2.47 19.41
CA ARG A 23 22.03 -1.34 18.82
C ARG A 23 22.86 -0.06 18.83
N ILE A 24 23.49 0.27 19.94
CA ILE A 24 24.36 1.47 20.05
C ILE A 24 25.55 1.40 19.09
N ALA A 25 26.16 0.22 18.90
CA ALA A 25 27.27 0.07 17.98
C ALA A 25 26.83 0.30 16.53
N ALA A 26 25.69 -0.28 16.13
CA ALA A 26 25.10 -0.06 14.81
C ALA A 26 24.72 1.41 14.59
N ALA A 27 24.03 2.02 15.58
CA ALA A 27 23.62 3.42 15.50
C ALA A 27 24.82 4.36 15.33
N LYS A 28 25.89 4.15 16.11
CA LYS A 28 27.13 4.94 16.04
C LYS A 28 27.83 4.79 14.69
N GLU A 29 27.93 3.58 14.17
CA GLU A 29 28.59 3.30 12.88
C GLU A 29 27.83 3.97 11.72
N LEU A 30 26.52 3.75 11.64
CA LEU A 30 25.71 4.26 10.55
C LEU A 30 25.50 5.78 10.62
N LEU A 31 25.31 6.33 11.82
CA LEU A 31 25.25 7.79 11.99
C LEU A 31 26.57 8.47 11.62
N ALA A 32 27.72 7.89 11.98
CA ALA A 32 29.02 8.41 11.57
C ALA A 32 29.23 8.36 10.04
N LYS A 33 28.80 7.27 9.39
CA LYS A 33 28.78 7.14 7.92
C LYS A 33 27.89 8.20 7.27
N THR A 34 26.69 8.41 7.82
CA THR A 34 25.77 9.45 7.34
C THR A 34 26.37 10.84 7.45
N VAL A 35 26.98 11.17 8.60
CA VAL A 35 27.65 12.47 8.81
C VAL A 35 28.81 12.67 7.83
N ASP A 36 29.54 11.60 7.45
CA ASP A 36 30.58 11.68 6.41
C ASP A 36 29.97 12.09 5.05
N GLY A 37 28.82 11.52 4.68
CA GLY A 37 28.14 11.85 3.42
C GLY A 37 27.54 13.25 3.38
N LEU A 38 27.45 13.95 4.53
CA LEU A 38 26.89 15.31 4.62
C LEU A 38 27.93 16.40 4.45
N GLY A 39 29.23 16.08 4.45
CA GLY A 39 30.32 17.07 4.44
C GLY A 39 30.31 18.02 3.25
N ASP A 40 29.82 17.60 2.08
CA ASP A 40 29.77 18.40 0.86
C ASP A 40 28.43 19.13 0.66
N VAL A 41 27.48 19.01 1.61
CA VAL A 41 26.17 19.64 1.49
C VAL A 41 26.25 21.11 1.86
N VAL A 42 26.01 21.99 0.88
CA VAL A 42 26.03 23.45 1.07
C VAL A 42 24.86 23.93 1.93
N ASN A 43 25.10 24.96 2.76
CA ASN A 43 24.08 25.54 3.65
C ASN A 43 23.48 24.54 4.66
N LEU A 44 24.30 23.62 5.14
CA LEU A 44 23.94 22.67 6.19
C LEU A 44 24.80 22.89 7.43
N GLU A 45 24.15 22.96 8.60
CA GLU A 45 24.77 22.83 9.90
C GLU A 45 24.20 21.62 10.62
N ILE A 46 25.04 20.89 11.34
CA ILE A 46 24.62 19.72 12.14
C ILE A 46 24.96 19.91 13.61
N ALA A 47 24.21 19.26 14.48
CA ALA A 47 24.46 19.22 15.91
C ALA A 47 24.19 17.80 16.45
N LEU A 48 24.72 17.48 17.61
CA LEU A 48 24.52 16.21 18.29
C LEU A 48 24.08 16.44 19.72
N ARG A 49 22.89 15.98 20.07
CA ARG A 49 22.41 15.78 21.44
C ARG A 49 22.40 14.29 21.75
N VAL A 50 22.71 13.93 22.97
CA VAL A 50 22.72 12.53 23.42
C VAL A 50 22.02 12.47 24.77
N TYR A 51 21.27 11.42 25.00
CA TYR A 51 20.70 11.14 26.32
C TYR A 51 21.03 9.74 26.81
N GLY A 52 20.94 9.51 28.12
CA GLY A 52 21.22 8.21 28.72
C GLY A 52 22.69 7.79 28.70
N HIS A 53 23.62 8.74 28.66
CA HIS A 53 25.06 8.45 28.52
C HIS A 53 25.93 9.02 29.65
N GLN A 54 25.39 9.85 30.52
CA GLN A 54 26.17 10.47 31.60
C GLN A 54 26.06 9.66 32.89
N SER A 55 24.83 9.27 33.25
CA SER A 55 24.53 8.60 34.54
C SER A 55 24.09 7.15 34.30
N PRO A 56 24.74 6.14 34.92
CA PRO A 56 24.27 4.76 34.76
C PRO A 56 22.95 4.55 35.50
N ILE A 57 22.04 3.78 34.85
CA ILE A 57 20.82 3.32 35.51
C ILE A 57 21.13 2.20 36.49
N THR A 58 20.53 2.24 37.69
CA THR A 58 20.62 1.20 38.71
C THR A 58 19.24 0.76 39.16
N ALA A 59 19.14 -0.27 40.01
CA ALA A 59 17.88 -0.75 40.53
C ALA A 59 17.10 0.31 41.35
N THR A 60 17.79 1.31 41.91
CA THR A 60 17.23 2.33 42.79
C THR A 60 17.37 3.75 42.28
N TYR A 61 18.05 3.95 41.16
CA TYR A 61 18.31 5.30 40.63
C TYR A 61 18.29 5.34 39.11
N GLN A 62 17.56 6.34 38.60
CA GLN A 62 17.59 6.74 37.19
C GLN A 62 17.66 8.27 37.09
N ASP A 63 18.45 8.77 36.19
CA ASP A 63 18.61 10.19 35.95
C ASP A 63 17.77 10.67 34.77
N CYS A 64 16.59 11.16 35.04
CA CYS A 64 15.70 11.69 34.01
C CYS A 64 16.14 13.04 33.41
N ASN A 65 17.24 13.63 33.90
CA ASN A 65 17.86 14.82 33.34
C ASN A 65 19.10 14.49 32.50
N ASP A 66 19.41 13.19 32.30
CA ASP A 66 20.57 12.76 31.50
C ASP A 66 20.33 13.02 30.01
N THR A 67 20.36 14.30 29.62
CA THR A 67 20.34 14.76 28.23
C THR A 67 21.32 15.92 28.06
N LYS A 68 22.12 15.90 27.00
CA LYS A 68 23.18 16.90 26.79
C LYS A 68 23.42 17.19 25.32
N LEU A 69 23.54 18.48 24.97
CA LEU A 69 24.06 18.92 23.69
C LEU A 69 25.58 18.69 23.68
N GLU A 70 26.01 17.63 23.02
CA GLU A 70 27.40 17.22 22.99
C GLU A 70 28.23 17.99 21.94
N VAL A 71 27.59 18.33 20.82
CA VAL A 71 28.20 19.18 19.78
C VAL A 71 27.13 20.17 19.32
N PRO A 72 27.33 21.48 19.58
CA PRO A 72 26.39 22.51 19.14
C PRO A 72 26.51 22.75 17.62
N PHE A 73 25.50 23.43 17.05
CA PHE A 73 25.53 23.87 15.66
C PHE A 73 26.74 24.81 15.41
N ALA A 74 27.49 24.49 14.38
CA ALA A 74 28.56 25.34 13.87
C ALA A 74 28.88 24.93 12.43
N PRO A 75 29.43 25.84 11.62
CA PRO A 75 30.01 25.48 10.33
C PRO A 75 31.10 24.41 10.47
N ASP A 76 31.16 23.47 9.53
CA ASP A 76 32.23 22.48 9.40
C ASP A 76 32.50 21.60 10.65
N ASN A 77 31.50 21.40 11.50
CA ASN A 77 31.66 20.62 12.74
C ASN A 77 31.51 19.09 12.56
N PHE A 78 31.41 18.59 11.33
CA PHE A 78 31.20 17.17 11.00
C PHE A 78 32.22 16.24 11.68
N THR A 79 33.54 16.64 11.66
CA THR A 79 34.61 15.85 12.33
C THR A 79 34.39 15.79 13.84
N LYS A 80 33.96 16.88 14.48
CA LYS A 80 33.67 16.92 15.92
C LYS A 80 32.49 16.01 16.28
N VAL A 81 31.46 16.04 15.48
CA VAL A 81 30.25 15.18 15.65
C VAL A 81 30.66 13.71 15.54
N LYS A 82 31.41 13.32 14.51
CA LYS A 82 31.87 11.93 14.35
C LYS A 82 32.75 11.46 15.52
N TYR A 83 33.67 12.30 15.93
CA TYR A 83 34.53 11.98 17.08
C TYR A 83 33.69 11.76 18.34
N ARG A 84 32.72 12.63 18.60
CA ARG A 84 31.85 12.51 19.76
C ARG A 84 30.97 11.27 19.70
N ILE A 85 30.32 10.97 18.55
CA ILE A 85 29.57 9.73 18.35
C ILE A 85 30.36 8.50 18.76
N LYS A 86 31.63 8.40 18.32
CA LYS A 86 32.50 7.24 18.64
C LYS A 86 32.73 7.07 20.15
N SER A 87 32.81 8.16 20.91
CA SER A 87 33.14 8.13 22.36
C SER A 87 31.90 7.84 23.24
N ILE A 88 30.64 7.92 22.71
CA ILE A 88 29.44 7.68 23.48
C ILE A 88 29.35 6.24 23.96
N GLN A 89 28.90 6.07 25.21
CA GLN A 89 28.63 4.78 25.85
C GLN A 89 27.18 4.76 26.35
N ALA A 90 26.44 3.73 26.04
CA ALA A 90 25.08 3.53 26.48
C ALA A 90 25.07 2.98 27.91
N LYS A 91 24.37 3.63 28.85
CA LYS A 91 24.34 3.19 30.28
C LYS A 91 23.17 3.73 31.11
N GLY A 92 22.44 4.75 30.64
CA GLY A 92 21.46 5.46 31.43
C GLY A 92 20.01 5.11 31.12
N THR A 93 19.10 6.00 31.50
CA THR A 93 17.66 5.91 31.22
C THR A 93 17.27 6.60 29.90
N THR A 94 15.97 6.65 29.57
CA THR A 94 15.43 7.11 28.28
C THR A 94 14.53 8.34 28.45
N PRO A 95 15.08 9.58 28.70
CA PRO A 95 14.30 10.80 28.88
C PRO A 95 14.02 11.51 27.53
N ILE A 96 13.17 10.93 26.67
CA ILE A 96 12.87 11.46 25.34
C ILE A 96 12.22 12.84 25.44
N ALA A 97 11.18 12.99 26.28
CA ALA A 97 10.43 14.23 26.42
C ALA A 97 11.33 15.40 26.82
N ARG A 98 12.18 15.19 27.84
CA ARG A 98 13.16 16.23 28.29
C ARG A 98 14.22 16.51 27.23
N SER A 99 14.60 15.50 26.45
CA SER A 99 15.57 15.68 25.35
C SER A 99 14.98 16.51 24.23
N LEU A 100 13.69 16.31 23.91
CA LEU A 100 12.99 17.11 22.91
C LEU A 100 12.76 18.56 23.39
N GLU A 101 12.40 18.75 24.66
CA GLU A 101 12.22 20.07 25.25
C GLU A 101 13.53 20.88 25.22
N ALA A 102 14.64 20.24 25.64
CA ALA A 102 15.96 20.86 25.58
C ALA A 102 16.46 21.08 24.16
N ALA A 103 16.09 20.21 23.22
CA ALA A 103 16.47 20.33 21.80
C ALA A 103 15.89 21.62 21.15
N ALA A 104 14.75 22.12 21.65
CA ALA A 104 14.19 23.38 21.16
C ALA A 104 15.09 24.57 21.38
N GLU A 105 15.83 24.58 22.48
CA GLU A 105 16.77 25.65 22.85
C GLU A 105 18.14 25.50 22.17
N ASP A 106 18.40 24.35 21.52
CA ASP A 106 19.67 24.09 20.84
C ASP A 106 19.76 24.82 19.49
N PHE A 107 18.62 25.16 18.86
CA PHE A 107 18.59 25.85 17.57
C PHE A 107 18.87 27.33 17.72
N PRO A 108 19.87 27.87 16.95
CA PRO A 108 20.25 29.29 17.04
C PRO A 108 19.15 30.28 16.61
N ASP A 109 18.24 29.87 15.75
CA ASP A 109 17.13 30.71 15.26
C ASP A 109 15.94 29.85 14.75
N ASN A 110 14.78 30.50 14.58
CA ASN A 110 13.55 29.90 14.05
C ASN A 110 13.30 30.22 12.58
N THR A 111 14.21 30.92 11.91
CA THR A 111 14.09 31.32 10.48
C THR A 111 14.66 30.28 9.55
N SER A 112 15.56 29.45 10.05
CA SER A 112 16.17 28.34 9.35
C SER A 112 15.24 27.12 9.34
N ARG A 113 15.49 26.19 8.41
CA ARG A 113 14.82 24.89 8.41
C ARG A 113 15.43 24.00 9.49
N ASN A 114 14.78 23.91 10.62
CA ASN A 114 15.22 23.18 11.79
C ASN A 114 14.62 21.77 11.80
N ILE A 115 15.45 20.75 11.90
CA ILE A 115 15.07 19.35 11.80
C ILE A 115 15.68 18.58 12.95
N ILE A 116 14.90 17.72 13.59
CA ILE A 116 15.37 16.76 14.59
C ILE A 116 15.29 15.36 13.97
N ILE A 117 16.39 14.60 14.10
CA ILE A 117 16.41 13.17 13.80
C ILE A 117 16.70 12.44 15.11
N LEU A 118 15.66 11.82 15.69
CA LEU A 118 15.73 11.04 16.93
C LEU A 118 15.95 9.56 16.57
N ILE A 119 17.01 8.97 17.08
CA ILE A 119 17.35 7.54 16.93
C ILE A 119 17.19 6.91 18.31
N THR A 120 16.27 5.97 18.46
CA THR A 120 15.93 5.33 19.74
C THR A 120 15.54 3.86 19.58
N ASP A 121 15.70 3.07 20.63
CA ASP A 121 15.24 1.68 20.71
C ASP A 121 14.19 1.46 21.79
N GLY A 122 13.74 2.52 22.43
CA GLY A 122 12.85 2.43 23.58
C GLY A 122 11.79 3.53 23.66
N LEU A 123 10.90 3.34 24.60
CA LEU A 123 9.90 4.33 24.98
C LEU A 123 10.44 5.27 26.06
N GLU A 124 9.73 6.40 26.25
CA GLU A 124 9.92 7.27 27.41
C GLU A 124 9.90 6.45 28.71
N ALA A 125 10.98 6.58 29.48
CA ALA A 125 11.13 5.90 30.76
C ALA A 125 10.98 6.85 31.98
N CYS A 126 10.71 8.13 31.73
CA CYS A 126 10.53 9.16 32.73
C CYS A 126 9.07 9.68 32.70
N ASP A 127 8.69 10.52 33.66
CA ASP A 127 7.30 10.92 33.93
C ASP A 127 6.69 11.93 32.93
N ASN A 128 7.44 12.31 31.89
CA ASN A 128 6.98 13.29 30.90
C ASN A 128 6.43 12.60 29.64
N ASP A 129 5.35 13.16 29.10
CA ASP A 129 4.79 12.71 27.83
C ASP A 129 5.44 13.45 26.65
N PRO A 130 6.18 12.75 25.74
CA PRO A 130 6.78 13.36 24.58
C PRO A 130 5.78 14.04 23.64
N CYS A 131 4.52 13.58 23.62
CA CYS A 131 3.45 14.18 22.83
C CYS A 131 3.07 15.59 23.33
N VAL A 132 3.01 15.75 24.65
CA VAL A 132 2.73 17.07 25.27
C VAL A 132 3.84 18.05 24.95
N ILE A 133 5.10 17.60 24.97
CA ILE A 133 6.25 18.45 24.62
C ILE A 133 6.22 18.81 23.12
N ALA A 134 6.01 17.85 22.23
CA ALA A 134 5.90 18.12 20.79
C ALA A 134 4.81 19.15 20.47
N LYS A 135 3.64 19.04 21.14
CA LYS A 135 2.57 20.03 21.00
C LYS A 135 2.99 21.41 21.53
N LYS A 136 3.61 21.50 22.72
CA LYS A 136 4.12 22.77 23.29
C LYS A 136 5.13 23.45 22.35
N LEU A 137 6.01 22.70 21.70
CA LEU A 137 6.98 23.24 20.74
C LEU A 137 6.28 23.86 19.55
N LYS A 138 5.29 23.15 19.00
CA LYS A 138 4.46 23.66 17.90
C LYS A 138 3.66 24.90 18.29
N ASP A 139 3.06 24.93 19.48
CA ASP A 139 2.27 26.06 19.98
C ASP A 139 3.14 27.30 20.24
N LYS A 140 4.42 27.13 20.59
CA LYS A 140 5.42 28.20 20.71
C LYS A 140 5.97 28.70 19.39
N GLY A 141 5.51 28.14 18.25
CA GLY A 141 5.99 28.53 16.92
C GLY A 141 7.41 28.04 16.60
N VAL A 142 7.92 27.07 17.35
CA VAL A 142 9.21 26.44 17.06
C VAL A 142 9.00 25.54 15.84
N ASN A 143 9.50 25.99 14.70
CA ASN A 143 9.36 25.28 13.42
C ASN A 143 10.39 24.15 13.33
N VAL A 144 10.12 23.04 14.03
CA VAL A 144 10.96 21.84 14.03
C VAL A 144 10.19 20.71 13.39
N THR A 145 10.84 19.99 12.50
CA THR A 145 10.29 18.77 11.87
C THR A 145 10.98 17.54 12.46
N PRO A 146 10.37 16.85 13.42
CA PRO A 146 10.98 15.66 14.00
C PRO A 146 10.77 14.44 13.12
N PHE A 147 11.82 13.64 12.99
CA PHE A 147 11.80 12.28 12.47
C PHE A 147 12.27 11.33 13.57
N VAL A 148 11.54 10.25 13.78
CA VAL A 148 11.87 9.23 14.78
C VAL A 148 12.24 7.94 14.06
N ILE A 149 13.42 7.39 14.35
CA ILE A 149 13.87 6.11 13.81
C ILE A 149 13.93 5.12 14.97
N GLY A 150 13.03 4.14 14.96
CA GLY A 150 12.98 3.06 15.93
C GLY A 150 13.92 1.93 15.55
N LEU A 151 14.65 1.38 16.51
CA LEU A 151 15.62 0.30 16.32
C LEU A 151 15.10 -1.02 16.89
N GLY A 152 14.42 -1.84 16.08
CA GLY A 152 13.89 -3.14 16.48
C GLY A 152 12.83 -3.03 17.58
N MET A 153 11.93 -2.08 17.45
CA MET A 153 10.80 -1.86 18.34
C MET A 153 9.58 -2.66 17.86
N ASP A 154 8.64 -2.91 18.76
CA ASP A 154 7.36 -3.48 18.41
C ASP A 154 6.47 -2.42 17.73
N LEU A 155 5.74 -2.81 16.68
CA LEU A 155 4.82 -1.94 15.96
C LEU A 155 3.74 -1.30 16.85
N SER A 156 3.44 -1.89 18.01
CA SER A 156 2.52 -1.32 19.01
C SER A 156 3.01 0.01 19.58
N TYR A 157 4.32 0.32 19.49
CA TYR A 157 4.90 1.57 19.94
C TYR A 157 4.77 2.71 18.92
N LEU A 158 4.48 2.40 17.67
CA LEU A 158 4.27 3.38 16.59
C LEU A 158 3.29 4.49 16.98
N GLU A 159 2.19 4.13 17.63
CA GLU A 159 1.16 5.10 18.02
C GLU A 159 1.65 6.13 19.03
N LYS A 160 2.59 5.74 19.90
CA LYS A 160 3.16 6.63 20.93
C LYS A 160 4.14 7.66 20.35
N PHE A 161 4.73 7.40 19.20
CA PHE A 161 5.66 8.32 18.51
C PHE A 161 5.01 9.18 17.43
N ARG A 162 3.83 8.79 16.94
CA ARG A 162 3.11 9.54 15.89
C ARG A 162 2.86 11.01 16.21
N CYS A 163 2.65 11.31 17.48
CA CYS A 163 2.41 12.69 17.95
C CYS A 163 3.67 13.55 17.90
N ILE A 164 4.87 12.96 17.90
CA ILE A 164 6.14 13.67 17.87
C ILE A 164 6.48 14.08 16.43
N GLY A 165 6.31 13.17 15.47
CA GLY A 165 6.68 13.42 14.07
C GLY A 165 6.56 12.21 13.18
N SER A 166 7.24 12.22 12.03
CA SER A 166 7.33 11.06 11.15
C SER A 166 8.12 9.95 11.83
N TYR A 167 7.53 8.77 11.92
CA TYR A 167 8.16 7.58 12.50
C TYR A 167 8.51 6.57 11.40
N GLU A 168 9.71 6.04 11.48
CA GLU A 168 10.21 4.97 10.62
C GLU A 168 10.81 3.85 11.47
N GLU A 169 10.46 2.61 11.18
CA GLU A 169 10.96 1.43 11.87
C GLU A 169 12.14 0.81 11.14
N ALA A 170 13.15 0.37 11.89
CA ALA A 170 14.30 -0.33 11.37
C ALA A 170 14.53 -1.65 12.14
N GLU A 171 13.97 -2.73 11.63
CA GLU A 171 14.09 -4.07 12.26
C GLU A 171 15.50 -4.66 12.13
N THR A 172 16.24 -4.28 11.11
CA THR A 172 17.58 -4.77 10.83
C THR A 172 18.56 -3.63 10.58
N ARG A 173 19.88 -3.92 10.70
CA ARG A 173 20.94 -2.95 10.38
C ARG A 173 20.80 -2.37 8.96
N ASP A 174 20.54 -3.22 7.97
CA ASP A 174 20.42 -2.79 6.57
C ASP A 174 19.14 -1.98 6.34
N ALA A 175 18.07 -2.28 7.07
CA ALA A 175 16.87 -1.44 7.09
C ALA A 175 17.17 -0.07 7.72
N PHE A 176 17.89 -0.03 8.83
CA PHE A 176 18.28 1.23 9.48
C PHE A 176 19.14 2.12 8.57
N GLU A 177 20.10 1.54 7.84
CA GLU A 177 20.93 2.30 6.88
C GLU A 177 20.03 2.97 5.82
N ARG A 178 19.14 2.20 5.19
CA ARG A 178 18.19 2.74 4.20
C ARG A 178 17.23 3.80 4.78
N VAL A 179 16.69 3.54 5.96
CA VAL A 179 15.79 4.47 6.66
C VAL A 179 16.53 5.77 6.99
N LEU A 180 17.72 5.70 7.55
CA LEU A 180 18.51 6.88 7.91
C LEU A 180 18.89 7.69 6.68
N GLU A 181 19.34 7.04 5.59
CA GLU A 181 19.62 7.71 4.32
C GLU A 181 18.37 8.40 3.75
N ASN A 182 17.22 7.74 3.80
CA ASN A 182 15.95 8.29 3.33
C ASN A 182 15.49 9.48 4.18
N VAL A 183 15.55 9.36 5.51
CA VAL A 183 15.18 10.45 6.44
C VAL A 183 16.09 11.66 6.25
N VAL A 184 17.39 11.45 6.13
CA VAL A 184 18.35 12.55 5.89
C VAL A 184 18.13 13.17 4.51
N SER A 185 17.85 12.37 3.49
CA SER A 185 17.50 12.90 2.17
C SER A 185 16.21 13.72 2.23
N LYS A 186 15.17 13.25 2.93
CA LYS A 186 13.94 14.02 3.21
C LYS A 186 14.24 15.34 3.94
N ALA A 187 15.19 15.28 4.88
CA ALA A 187 15.63 16.45 5.64
C ALA A 187 16.37 17.50 4.79
N LEU A 188 17.20 17.07 3.84
CA LEU A 188 18.01 17.94 3.00
C LEU A 188 17.26 18.50 1.80
N LEU A 189 16.32 17.75 1.23
CA LEU A 189 15.60 18.16 0.03
C LEU A 189 14.52 19.18 0.35
N ASN A 190 14.71 20.39 -0.12
CA ASN A 190 13.69 21.45 -0.09
C ASN A 190 12.56 21.23 -1.10
N THR A 191 12.68 20.20 -1.96
CA THR A 191 11.69 19.87 -2.99
C THR A 191 11.03 18.55 -2.65
N THR A 192 9.77 18.63 -2.31
CA THR A 192 8.93 17.46 -2.01
C THR A 192 7.68 17.49 -2.85
N ALA A 193 7.07 16.33 -3.05
CA ALA A 193 5.77 16.20 -3.70
C ALA A 193 4.82 15.40 -2.85
N GLN A 194 3.55 15.73 -2.93
CA GLN A 194 2.42 14.98 -2.42
C GLN A 194 1.50 14.67 -3.60
N ILE A 195 1.00 13.47 -3.69
CA ILE A 195 0.04 13.08 -4.73
C ILE A 195 -1.31 12.91 -4.05
N ASP A 196 -2.25 13.80 -4.36
CA ASP A 196 -3.61 13.75 -3.88
C ASP A 196 -4.45 12.93 -4.87
N LEU A 197 -4.92 11.76 -4.46
CA LEU A 197 -5.88 10.98 -5.22
C LEU A 197 -7.29 11.37 -4.76
N ASN A 198 -7.92 12.22 -5.54
CA ASN A 198 -9.18 12.83 -5.16
C ASN A 198 -10.37 11.91 -5.40
N ASP A 199 -11.32 11.99 -4.49
CA ASP A 199 -12.69 11.53 -4.67
C ASP A 199 -13.49 12.46 -5.60
N ILE A 200 -14.78 12.20 -5.80
CA ILE A 200 -15.69 13.04 -6.63
C ILE A 200 -15.89 14.45 -6.07
N SER A 201 -15.61 14.66 -4.77
CA SER A 201 -15.74 15.95 -4.08
C SER A 201 -14.40 16.73 -4.06
N GLY A 202 -13.33 16.17 -4.61
CA GLY A 202 -12.00 16.76 -4.64
C GLY A 202 -11.20 16.57 -3.35
N ASN A 203 -11.63 15.66 -2.44
CA ASN A 203 -10.90 15.31 -1.23
C ASN A 203 -9.90 14.20 -1.50
N PRO A 204 -8.66 14.23 -0.96
CA PRO A 204 -7.61 13.25 -1.21
C PRO A 204 -7.80 11.97 -0.38
N LEU A 205 -8.93 11.28 -0.55
CA LEU A 205 -9.33 10.13 0.26
C LEU A 205 -9.02 8.78 -0.38
N GLU A 206 -8.67 8.75 -1.66
CA GLU A 206 -8.31 7.49 -2.34
C GLU A 206 -6.87 7.08 -2.02
N THR A 207 -6.66 5.78 -1.82
CA THR A 207 -5.37 5.24 -1.36
C THR A 207 -5.20 3.76 -1.73
N ASP A 208 -4.10 3.16 -1.30
CA ASP A 208 -3.77 1.73 -1.47
C ASP A 208 -3.62 1.30 -2.93
N VAL A 209 -2.98 2.13 -3.73
CA VAL A 209 -2.74 1.89 -5.14
C VAL A 209 -1.29 2.19 -5.52
N THR A 210 -0.72 1.36 -6.39
CA THR A 210 0.64 1.56 -6.89
C THR A 210 0.68 2.69 -7.91
N MET A 211 1.70 3.54 -7.77
CA MET A 211 1.97 4.67 -8.66
C MET A 211 3.35 4.52 -9.28
N PHE A 212 3.45 4.87 -10.54
CA PHE A 212 4.69 4.92 -11.31
C PHE A 212 4.92 6.32 -11.83
N LEU A 213 6.12 6.88 -11.62
CA LEU A 213 6.53 8.14 -12.22
C LEU A 213 7.63 7.86 -13.24
N TYR A 214 7.31 8.13 -14.47
CA TYR A 214 8.23 8.05 -15.60
C TYR A 214 8.78 9.45 -15.92
N GLU A 215 9.96 9.52 -16.52
CA GLU A 215 10.41 10.76 -17.15
C GLU A 215 9.46 11.12 -18.31
N ALA A 216 8.96 12.34 -18.32
CA ALA A 216 7.89 12.77 -19.22
C ALA A 216 8.22 12.50 -20.71
N GLY A 217 7.29 11.84 -21.39
CA GLY A 217 7.42 11.48 -22.80
C GLY A 217 8.33 10.29 -23.08
N THR A 218 8.80 9.57 -22.04
CA THR A 218 9.66 8.40 -22.17
C THR A 218 9.04 7.19 -21.45
N THR A 219 9.69 6.03 -21.54
CA THR A 219 9.37 4.82 -20.77
C THR A 219 10.34 4.60 -19.60
N ASP A 220 11.18 5.61 -19.28
CA ASP A 220 12.17 5.51 -18.23
C ASP A 220 11.53 5.73 -16.85
N LEU A 221 11.40 4.67 -16.08
CA LEU A 221 10.79 4.65 -14.76
C LEU A 221 11.74 5.23 -13.73
N LYS A 222 11.39 6.36 -13.13
CA LYS A 222 12.18 7.03 -12.09
C LYS A 222 11.77 6.59 -10.69
N TYR A 223 10.47 6.49 -10.40
CA TYR A 223 9.98 6.14 -9.06
C TYR A 223 8.80 5.20 -9.11
N THR A 224 8.74 4.34 -8.10
CA THR A 224 7.59 3.46 -7.82
C THR A 224 7.20 3.60 -6.36
N TYR A 225 5.93 3.93 -6.12
CA TYR A 225 5.40 4.09 -4.77
C TYR A 225 4.06 3.36 -4.65
N THR A 226 3.74 2.89 -3.45
CA THR A 226 2.36 2.58 -3.07
C THR A 226 1.79 3.81 -2.38
N HIS A 227 0.70 4.35 -2.91
CA HIS A 227 0.03 5.50 -2.29
C HIS A 227 -0.53 5.10 -0.94
N THR A 228 -0.24 5.90 0.08
CA THR A 228 -0.73 5.70 1.45
C THR A 228 -1.20 7.02 2.04
N LEU A 229 -2.16 6.94 2.97
CA LEU A 229 -2.58 8.07 3.80
C LEU A 229 -2.00 7.88 5.21
N ASN A 230 -1.44 8.95 5.78
CA ASN A 230 -1.01 8.94 7.16
C ASN A 230 -2.22 8.91 8.10
N HIS A 231 -1.99 8.81 9.41
CA HIS A 231 -3.06 8.73 10.42
C HIS A 231 -3.94 9.98 10.52
N PHE A 232 -3.55 11.09 9.90
CA PHE A 232 -4.39 12.29 9.76
C PHE A 232 -5.20 12.29 8.46
N GLY A 233 -5.11 11.23 7.65
CA GLY A 233 -5.76 11.14 6.35
C GLY A 233 -5.08 11.93 5.23
N ASN A 234 -3.84 12.40 5.43
CA ASN A 234 -3.08 13.09 4.41
C ASN A 234 -2.18 12.13 3.63
N PRO A 235 -2.05 12.30 2.31
CA PRO A 235 -1.10 11.54 1.51
C PRO A 235 0.35 11.71 1.99
N ASP A 236 1.16 10.66 1.80
CA ASP A 236 2.57 10.71 2.19
C ASP A 236 3.36 11.70 1.33
N THR A 237 4.42 12.24 1.92
CA THR A 237 5.33 13.18 1.24
C THR A 237 6.46 12.41 0.55
N LEU A 238 6.56 12.59 -0.75
CA LEU A 238 7.55 11.95 -1.61
C LEU A 238 8.73 12.90 -1.88
N ILE A 239 9.89 12.32 -2.04
CA ILE A 239 11.08 13.02 -2.54
C ILE A 239 11.12 12.85 -4.05
N ILE A 240 11.30 13.94 -4.76
CA ILE A 240 11.26 13.94 -6.21
C ILE A 240 12.30 14.92 -6.77
N ASP A 241 12.97 14.54 -7.84
CA ASP A 241 13.95 15.40 -8.52
C ASP A 241 13.24 16.52 -9.29
N PRO A 242 13.45 17.80 -8.93
CA PRO A 242 12.81 18.92 -9.60
C PRO A 242 13.41 19.27 -10.97
N SER A 243 14.50 18.64 -11.39
CA SER A 243 15.13 18.87 -12.70
C SER A 243 14.40 18.18 -13.85
N LEU A 244 13.57 17.17 -13.52
CA LEU A 244 12.81 16.37 -14.47
C LEU A 244 11.33 16.79 -14.50
N LYS A 245 10.66 16.47 -15.60
CA LYS A 245 9.22 16.42 -15.70
C LYS A 245 8.76 14.98 -15.64
N TYR A 246 7.54 14.73 -15.16
CA TYR A 246 7.07 13.39 -14.91
C TYR A 246 5.74 13.09 -15.60
N ASP A 247 5.61 11.85 -16.06
CA ASP A 247 4.34 11.21 -16.39
C ASP A 247 3.99 10.25 -15.25
N LEU A 248 2.89 10.53 -14.56
CA LEU A 248 2.38 9.73 -13.44
C LEU A 248 1.33 8.75 -13.96
N VAL A 249 1.51 7.48 -13.64
CA VAL A 249 0.55 6.40 -13.89
C VAL A 249 0.11 5.82 -12.55
N ILE A 250 -1.20 5.85 -12.29
CA ILE A 250 -1.82 5.26 -11.11
C ILE A 250 -2.49 3.96 -11.54
N ASN A 251 -2.11 2.85 -10.91
CA ASN A 251 -2.55 1.52 -11.31
C ASN A 251 -3.95 1.16 -10.77
N THR A 252 -4.90 2.08 -10.95
CA THR A 252 -6.34 1.84 -10.74
C THR A 252 -6.91 0.97 -11.86
N ILE A 253 -8.19 0.60 -11.78
CA ILE A 253 -8.90 -0.11 -12.83
C ILE A 253 -10.11 0.75 -13.29
N PRO A 254 -10.07 1.30 -14.51
CA PRO A 254 -8.91 1.44 -15.42
C PRO A 254 -7.81 2.33 -14.84
N ARG A 255 -6.63 2.27 -15.43
CA ARG A 255 -5.49 3.13 -15.05
C ARG A 255 -5.82 4.59 -15.27
N VAL A 256 -5.35 5.44 -14.33
CA VAL A 256 -5.41 6.88 -14.44
C VAL A 256 -3.99 7.41 -14.71
N GLU A 257 -3.88 8.34 -15.64
CA GLU A 257 -2.60 8.95 -16.02
C GLU A 257 -2.67 10.47 -15.93
N LYS A 258 -1.58 11.07 -15.46
CA LYS A 258 -1.36 12.51 -15.51
C LYS A 258 0.01 12.80 -16.10
N LYS A 259 0.03 13.49 -17.24
CA LYS A 259 1.24 13.68 -18.04
C LYS A 259 1.86 15.06 -17.84
N ASN A 260 3.17 15.14 -18.12
CA ASN A 260 3.95 16.37 -18.18
C ASN A 260 3.92 17.21 -16.90
N ILE A 261 4.04 16.55 -15.75
CA ILE A 261 4.04 17.18 -14.43
C ILE A 261 5.39 17.88 -14.22
N SER A 262 5.37 19.18 -13.94
CA SER A 262 6.55 19.97 -13.59
C SER A 262 6.61 20.17 -12.08
N ILE A 263 7.79 19.99 -11.50
CA ILE A 263 8.04 20.14 -10.07
C ILE A 263 8.73 21.46 -9.80
N GLN A 264 8.18 22.28 -8.91
CA GLN A 264 8.78 23.53 -8.49
C GLN A 264 9.89 23.27 -7.47
N LYS A 265 11.11 23.64 -7.81
CA LYS A 265 12.29 23.49 -6.95
C LYS A 265 12.14 24.26 -5.64
N ASN A 266 12.63 23.70 -4.56
CA ASN A 266 12.62 24.27 -3.20
C ASN A 266 11.20 24.56 -2.65
N LYS A 267 10.19 23.80 -3.08
CA LYS A 267 8.81 23.91 -2.58
C LYS A 267 8.21 22.53 -2.37
N HIS A 268 7.19 22.49 -1.54
CA HIS A 268 6.26 21.36 -1.51
C HIS A 268 5.29 21.46 -2.69
N ASN A 269 5.18 20.41 -3.48
CA ASN A 269 4.34 20.34 -4.67
C ASN A 269 3.16 19.39 -4.40
N THR A 270 1.95 19.88 -4.57
CA THR A 270 0.74 19.03 -4.49
C THR A 270 0.28 18.67 -5.90
N ILE A 271 0.29 17.41 -6.23
CA ILE A 271 -0.13 16.85 -7.52
C ILE A 271 -1.51 16.24 -7.32
N LYS A 272 -2.55 16.93 -7.78
CA LYS A 272 -3.94 16.45 -7.68
C LYS A 272 -4.29 15.59 -8.88
N VAL A 273 -4.90 14.41 -8.62
CA VAL A 273 -5.39 13.48 -9.64
C VAL A 273 -6.75 12.95 -9.21
N ASP A 274 -7.75 13.11 -10.05
CA ASP A 274 -9.07 12.58 -9.78
C ASP A 274 -9.07 11.08 -10.06
N ALA A 275 -9.31 10.30 -9.02
CA ALA A 275 -9.30 8.84 -9.05
C ALA A 275 -10.42 8.26 -8.16
N PRO A 276 -11.67 8.76 -8.26
CA PRO A 276 -12.75 8.29 -7.42
C PRO A 276 -13.03 6.81 -7.67
N GLN A 277 -13.17 6.01 -6.62
CA GLN A 277 -13.29 4.56 -6.72
C GLN A 277 -14.48 4.02 -5.91
N GLY A 278 -15.06 2.94 -6.41
CA GLY A 278 -16.01 2.07 -5.72
C GLY A 278 -15.66 0.61 -5.93
N HIS A 279 -16.54 -0.29 -5.51
CA HIS A 279 -16.24 -1.72 -5.52
C HIS A 279 -17.29 -2.50 -6.28
N ILE A 280 -16.87 -3.56 -6.97
CA ILE A 280 -17.74 -4.55 -7.58
C ILE A 280 -17.52 -5.90 -6.90
N ARG A 281 -18.60 -6.57 -6.52
CA ARG A 281 -18.59 -7.95 -6.08
C ARG A 281 -19.71 -8.73 -6.77
N VAL A 282 -19.34 -9.81 -7.47
CA VAL A 282 -20.32 -10.75 -8.04
C VAL A 282 -20.41 -11.97 -7.11
N ARG A 283 -21.63 -12.38 -6.77
CA ARG A 283 -21.82 -13.52 -5.87
C ARG A 283 -23.02 -14.38 -6.31
N TYR A 284 -23.02 -15.61 -5.89
CA TYR A 284 -24.18 -16.49 -6.07
C TYR A 284 -25.19 -16.30 -4.95
N THR A 285 -26.47 -16.21 -5.33
CA THR A 285 -27.56 -16.35 -4.38
C THR A 285 -27.80 -17.82 -4.04
N ASN A 286 -27.93 -18.14 -2.74
CA ASN A 286 -28.25 -19.47 -2.23
C ASN A 286 -27.33 -20.61 -2.71
N ALA A 287 -26.05 -20.34 -2.91
CA ALA A 287 -25.09 -21.38 -3.26
C ALA A 287 -24.86 -22.31 -2.04
N VAL A 288 -25.01 -23.62 -2.23
CA VAL A 288 -24.80 -24.64 -1.19
C VAL A 288 -23.31 -24.99 -1.06
N LYS A 289 -22.52 -24.71 -2.10
CA LYS A 289 -21.08 -24.92 -2.14
C LYS A 289 -20.42 -23.87 -3.04
N PRO A 290 -19.11 -23.60 -2.83
CA PRO A 290 -18.41 -22.65 -3.67
C PRO A 290 -18.24 -23.20 -5.09
N TYR A 291 -18.79 -22.45 -6.06
CA TYR A 291 -18.54 -22.66 -7.48
C TYR A 291 -17.55 -21.61 -7.94
N GLN A 292 -16.45 -22.04 -8.53
CA GLN A 292 -15.45 -21.11 -9.08
C GLN A 292 -15.83 -20.72 -10.49
N ILE A 293 -15.88 -19.42 -10.74
CA ILE A 293 -16.09 -18.88 -12.07
C ILE A 293 -15.40 -17.53 -12.19
N ASP A 294 -14.99 -17.20 -13.39
CA ASP A 294 -14.37 -15.91 -13.71
C ASP A 294 -15.44 -14.93 -14.22
N VAL A 295 -15.22 -13.67 -13.83
CA VAL A 295 -16.02 -12.52 -14.26
C VAL A 295 -15.09 -11.57 -15.00
N ARG A 296 -15.32 -11.41 -16.28
CA ARG A 296 -14.61 -10.45 -17.11
C ARG A 296 -15.29 -9.09 -16.98
N VAL A 297 -14.51 -8.08 -16.63
CA VAL A 297 -14.97 -6.70 -16.45
C VAL A 297 -14.43 -5.84 -17.60
N MET A 298 -15.33 -5.09 -18.20
CA MET A 298 -15.07 -4.19 -19.33
C MET A 298 -15.71 -2.83 -19.03
N GLN A 299 -15.20 -1.77 -19.64
CA GLN A 299 -15.92 -0.49 -19.64
C GLN A 299 -17.12 -0.58 -20.57
N GLN A 300 -18.22 0.08 -20.22
CA GLN A 300 -19.42 0.06 -21.07
C GLN A 300 -19.10 0.65 -22.46
N GLY A 301 -19.47 -0.07 -23.49
CA GLY A 301 -19.20 0.31 -24.87
C GLY A 301 -17.82 -0.07 -25.43
N ASP A 302 -16.95 -0.66 -24.58
CA ASP A 302 -15.63 -1.19 -25.00
C ASP A 302 -15.57 -2.71 -24.75
N ASN A 303 -15.03 -3.44 -25.71
CA ASN A 303 -14.83 -4.88 -25.59
C ASN A 303 -13.48 -5.26 -24.96
N LYS A 304 -12.64 -4.28 -24.60
CA LYS A 304 -11.35 -4.53 -23.98
C LYS A 304 -11.54 -4.98 -22.53
N THR A 305 -10.93 -6.12 -22.16
CA THR A 305 -10.92 -6.59 -20.79
C THR A 305 -10.06 -5.66 -19.93
N LEU A 306 -10.66 -5.07 -18.89
CA LEU A 306 -9.95 -4.29 -17.88
C LEU A 306 -9.42 -5.19 -16.76
N ASN A 307 -10.25 -6.12 -16.30
CA ASN A 307 -9.91 -7.05 -15.23
C ASN A 307 -10.68 -8.37 -15.39
N VAL A 308 -10.14 -9.44 -14.80
CA VAL A 308 -10.82 -10.71 -14.62
C VAL A 308 -10.79 -11.05 -13.14
N GLN A 309 -11.93 -10.88 -12.47
CA GLN A 309 -12.06 -11.20 -11.04
C GLN A 309 -12.76 -12.54 -10.81
N LYS A 310 -12.47 -13.18 -9.69
CA LYS A 310 -13.16 -14.40 -9.26
C LYS A 310 -14.52 -14.04 -8.66
N ILE A 311 -15.49 -14.94 -8.84
CA ILE A 311 -16.77 -14.79 -8.12
C ILE A 311 -16.53 -14.79 -6.61
N GLY A 312 -17.20 -13.90 -5.89
CA GLY A 312 -17.01 -13.66 -4.46
C GLY A 312 -15.89 -12.66 -4.12
N ALA A 313 -14.95 -12.40 -5.01
CA ALA A 313 -13.94 -11.36 -4.84
C ALA A 313 -14.58 -9.97 -4.90
N THR A 314 -13.97 -9.02 -4.16
CA THR A 314 -14.36 -7.61 -4.19
C THR A 314 -13.17 -6.83 -4.71
N ASP A 315 -13.28 -6.28 -5.90
CA ASP A 315 -12.22 -5.48 -6.52
C ASP A 315 -12.65 -4.02 -6.65
N LYS A 316 -11.66 -3.13 -6.66
CA LYS A 316 -11.82 -1.67 -6.71
C LYS A 316 -11.75 -1.17 -8.15
N TYR A 317 -12.66 -0.28 -8.52
CA TYR A 317 -12.78 0.29 -9.86
C TYR A 317 -13.02 1.79 -9.81
N ILE A 318 -12.52 2.52 -10.79
CA ILE A 318 -12.84 3.95 -10.97
C ILE A 318 -14.37 4.10 -11.15
N VAL A 319 -14.93 5.17 -10.65
CA VAL A 319 -16.36 5.53 -10.85
C VAL A 319 -16.68 5.61 -12.33
N GLY A 320 -17.77 4.95 -12.74
CA GLY A 320 -18.20 4.89 -14.14
C GLY A 320 -19.07 3.68 -14.46
N ASP A 321 -19.38 3.49 -15.74
CA ASP A 321 -20.25 2.44 -16.23
C ASP A 321 -19.44 1.27 -16.78
N TYR A 322 -19.83 0.07 -16.36
CA TYR A 322 -19.15 -1.18 -16.70
C TYR A 322 -20.09 -2.23 -17.25
N GLN A 323 -19.52 -3.11 -18.05
CA GLN A 323 -20.14 -4.33 -18.56
C GLN A 323 -19.42 -5.54 -17.95
N LEU A 324 -20.18 -6.38 -17.25
CA LEU A 324 -19.70 -7.68 -16.76
C LEU A 324 -20.07 -8.77 -17.76
N GLU A 325 -19.12 -9.65 -18.06
CA GLU A 325 -19.35 -10.93 -18.71
C GLU A 325 -18.99 -12.04 -17.73
N ILE A 326 -20.02 -12.70 -17.18
CA ILE A 326 -19.83 -13.80 -16.22
C ILE A 326 -19.72 -15.09 -17.02
N LEU A 327 -18.60 -15.79 -16.88
CA LEU A 327 -18.23 -16.92 -17.74
C LEU A 327 -18.99 -18.20 -17.37
N THR A 328 -20.28 -18.08 -17.11
CA THR A 328 -21.21 -19.20 -16.92
C THR A 328 -21.60 -19.84 -18.26
N LEU A 329 -22.36 -20.93 -18.21
CA LEU A 329 -23.02 -21.53 -19.36
C LEU A 329 -24.55 -21.50 -19.17
N PRO A 330 -25.30 -20.78 -19.98
CA PRO A 330 -24.85 -19.74 -20.91
C PRO A 330 -24.22 -18.54 -20.20
N ARG A 331 -23.53 -17.69 -20.95
CA ARG A 331 -22.91 -16.48 -20.43
C ARG A 331 -23.96 -15.49 -19.95
N ILE A 332 -23.63 -14.74 -18.89
CA ILE A 332 -24.46 -13.68 -18.35
C ILE A 332 -23.77 -12.34 -18.56
N TYR A 333 -24.48 -11.39 -19.14
CA TYR A 333 -24.01 -10.02 -19.35
C TYR A 333 -24.82 -9.07 -18.47
N ILE A 334 -24.13 -8.24 -17.67
CA ILE A 334 -24.77 -7.29 -16.76
C ILE A 334 -24.06 -5.94 -16.88
N GLY A 335 -24.83 -4.90 -17.23
CA GLY A 335 -24.36 -3.52 -17.12
C GLY A 335 -24.59 -2.98 -15.72
N LEU A 336 -23.65 -2.21 -15.20
CA LEU A 336 -23.76 -1.56 -13.89
C LEU A 336 -22.94 -0.27 -13.83
N SER A 337 -23.31 0.61 -12.89
CA SER A 337 -22.56 1.82 -12.57
C SER A 337 -21.86 1.66 -11.23
N VAL A 338 -20.56 1.97 -11.19
CA VAL A 338 -19.77 2.04 -9.96
C VAL A 338 -19.86 3.45 -9.39
N GLN A 339 -20.19 3.56 -8.12
CA GLN A 339 -20.29 4.82 -7.39
C GLN A 339 -19.22 4.93 -6.31
N GLN A 340 -18.81 6.17 -6.02
CA GLN A 340 -17.78 6.48 -5.02
C GLN A 340 -18.06 5.83 -3.67
N GLY A 341 -17.09 5.07 -3.17
CA GLY A 341 -17.13 4.43 -1.85
C GLY A 341 -18.21 3.34 -1.70
N ILE A 342 -19.00 3.09 -2.74
CA ILE A 342 -20.10 2.10 -2.72
C ILE A 342 -19.57 0.74 -3.18
N LYS A 343 -20.01 -0.31 -2.48
CA LYS A 343 -19.84 -1.69 -2.93
C LYS A 343 -21.09 -2.14 -3.66
N THR A 344 -20.97 -2.28 -4.98
CA THR A 344 -22.04 -2.79 -5.85
C THR A 344 -22.02 -4.31 -5.84
N ASP A 345 -23.02 -4.92 -5.22
CA ASP A 345 -23.22 -6.37 -5.23
C ASP A 345 -24.06 -6.80 -6.43
N VAL A 346 -23.53 -7.73 -7.21
CA VAL A 346 -24.21 -8.34 -8.35
C VAL A 346 -24.56 -9.77 -8.01
N ASP A 347 -25.86 -10.04 -7.85
CA ASP A 347 -26.37 -11.35 -7.46
C ASP A 347 -26.77 -12.17 -8.69
N ILE A 348 -26.19 -13.38 -8.83
CA ILE A 348 -26.57 -14.34 -9.85
C ILE A 348 -27.05 -15.65 -9.21
N LYS A 349 -27.87 -16.38 -9.94
CA LYS A 349 -28.37 -17.68 -9.45
C LYS A 349 -27.25 -18.69 -9.37
N ALA A 350 -27.23 -19.50 -8.29
CA ALA A 350 -26.33 -20.63 -8.21
C ALA A 350 -26.57 -21.62 -9.35
N PRO A 351 -25.54 -22.18 -9.98
CA PRO A 351 -25.71 -23.13 -11.08
C PRO A 351 -26.26 -24.48 -10.60
N GLY A 352 -26.71 -25.27 -11.55
CA GLY A 352 -26.95 -26.70 -11.39
C GLY A 352 -26.08 -27.52 -12.32
N PHE A 353 -26.27 -28.83 -12.31
CA PHE A 353 -25.49 -29.75 -13.16
C PHE A 353 -26.42 -30.55 -14.08
N MET A 354 -26.03 -30.66 -15.34
CA MET A 354 -26.51 -31.69 -16.24
C MET A 354 -25.53 -32.86 -16.21
N LYS A 355 -26.01 -34.07 -15.89
CA LYS A 355 -25.26 -35.31 -16.01
C LYS A 355 -25.92 -36.19 -17.07
N TYR A 356 -25.21 -36.52 -18.14
CA TYR A 356 -25.75 -37.40 -19.18
C TYR A 356 -25.00 -38.72 -19.23
N ALA A 357 -25.75 -39.79 -19.62
CA ALA A 357 -25.16 -41.10 -19.87
C ALA A 357 -25.84 -41.74 -21.09
N SER A 358 -25.03 -42.31 -21.99
CA SER A 358 -25.43 -42.95 -23.25
C SER A 358 -24.84 -44.36 -23.37
N GLY A 359 -25.59 -45.28 -23.94
CA GLY A 359 -25.10 -46.63 -24.26
C GLY A 359 -24.05 -46.63 -25.40
N LYS A 360 -23.94 -45.58 -26.19
CA LYS A 360 -23.02 -45.39 -27.32
C LYS A 360 -22.31 -44.05 -27.23
N THR A 361 -21.15 -43.93 -27.89
CA THR A 361 -20.49 -42.64 -28.07
C THR A 361 -21.38 -41.72 -28.92
N ILE A 362 -21.53 -40.48 -28.47
CA ILE A 362 -22.39 -39.48 -29.11
C ILE A 362 -21.59 -38.25 -29.54
N THR A 363 -22.10 -37.55 -30.51
CA THR A 363 -21.79 -36.14 -30.81
C THR A 363 -23.04 -35.31 -30.64
N GLY A 364 -22.93 -34.10 -30.13
CA GLY A 364 -24.10 -33.26 -29.92
C GLY A 364 -23.79 -31.87 -29.39
N GLN A 365 -24.83 -31.11 -29.26
CA GLN A 365 -24.76 -29.71 -28.82
C GLN A 365 -25.86 -29.43 -27.80
N LEU A 366 -25.61 -28.45 -26.94
CA LEU A 366 -26.55 -27.98 -25.95
C LEU A 366 -27.05 -26.59 -26.32
N PHE A 367 -28.33 -26.42 -26.18
CA PHE A 367 -29.06 -25.17 -26.43
C PHE A 367 -29.85 -24.75 -25.19
N ALA A 368 -29.87 -23.45 -24.89
CA ALA A 368 -30.71 -22.87 -23.87
C ALA A 368 -31.90 -22.15 -24.50
N LYS A 369 -33.06 -22.22 -23.89
CA LYS A 369 -34.25 -21.44 -24.31
C LYS A 369 -34.09 -20.03 -23.78
N ASN A 370 -34.06 -19.04 -24.67
CA ASN A 370 -34.05 -17.63 -24.30
C ASN A 370 -35.48 -17.08 -24.00
N ASP A 371 -35.53 -15.82 -23.56
CA ASP A 371 -36.79 -15.17 -23.19
C ASP A 371 -37.76 -15.00 -24.35
N ASN A 372 -37.22 -14.92 -25.58
CA ASN A 372 -38.05 -14.85 -26.81
C ASN A 372 -38.62 -16.21 -27.26
N GLY A 373 -38.26 -17.28 -26.53
CA GLY A 373 -38.70 -18.64 -26.81
C GLY A 373 -37.85 -19.37 -27.85
N THR A 374 -36.83 -18.74 -28.42
CA THR A 374 -35.84 -19.37 -29.34
C THR A 374 -34.79 -20.14 -28.60
N TRP A 375 -33.96 -20.89 -29.32
CA TRP A 375 -32.92 -21.77 -28.78
C TRP A 375 -31.56 -21.24 -29.18
N ASP A 376 -30.80 -20.81 -28.20
CA ASP A 376 -29.44 -20.31 -28.36
C ASP A 376 -28.43 -21.41 -28.06
N TRP A 377 -27.40 -21.50 -28.89
CA TRP A 377 -26.29 -22.43 -28.66
C TRP A 377 -25.54 -22.08 -27.36
N VAL A 378 -25.22 -23.13 -26.56
CA VAL A 378 -24.49 -22.99 -25.30
C VAL A 378 -23.10 -23.57 -25.38
N CYS A 379 -23.01 -24.85 -25.77
CA CYS A 379 -21.73 -25.55 -25.92
C CYS A 379 -21.89 -26.84 -26.74
N ASN A 380 -20.75 -27.36 -27.20
CA ASN A 380 -20.67 -28.71 -27.72
C ASN A 380 -20.58 -29.70 -26.57
N LEU A 381 -21.16 -30.88 -26.74
CA LEU A 381 -20.85 -32.02 -25.87
C LEU A 381 -19.43 -32.50 -26.17
N GLU A 382 -18.80 -33.07 -25.17
CA GLU A 382 -17.46 -33.66 -25.32
C GLU A 382 -17.51 -34.79 -26.36
N ASN A 383 -16.68 -34.66 -27.39
CA ASN A 383 -16.63 -35.64 -28.48
C ASN A 383 -16.13 -36.99 -27.95
N ASN A 384 -16.67 -38.09 -28.53
CA ASN A 384 -16.38 -39.46 -28.15
C ASN A 384 -16.72 -39.84 -26.71
N SER A 385 -17.55 -39.05 -26.03
CA SER A 385 -17.95 -39.37 -24.67
C SER A 385 -19.28 -40.15 -24.62
N ARG A 386 -19.34 -41.13 -23.71
CA ARG A 386 -20.58 -41.83 -23.34
C ARG A 386 -21.28 -41.18 -22.15
N ASN A 387 -20.60 -40.32 -21.43
CA ASN A 387 -21.14 -39.63 -20.28
C ASN A 387 -20.41 -38.29 -20.10
N GLY A 388 -21.04 -37.40 -19.38
CA GLY A 388 -20.45 -36.10 -19.05
C GLY A 388 -21.24 -35.39 -17.98
N THR A 389 -20.58 -34.39 -17.37
CA THR A 389 -21.22 -33.48 -16.41
C THR A 389 -20.89 -32.07 -16.81
N ILE A 390 -21.94 -31.24 -16.99
CA ILE A 390 -21.80 -29.84 -17.39
C ILE A 390 -22.49 -28.98 -16.34
N GLN A 391 -21.79 -27.96 -15.86
CA GLN A 391 -22.34 -26.94 -14.97
C GLN A 391 -23.09 -25.89 -15.80
N LEU A 392 -24.36 -25.64 -15.45
CA LEU A 392 -25.26 -24.80 -16.24
C LEU A 392 -26.04 -23.85 -15.34
N GLN A 393 -26.35 -22.68 -15.86
CA GLN A 393 -27.30 -21.77 -15.21
C GLN A 393 -28.71 -22.39 -15.15
N PRO A 394 -29.53 -22.05 -14.13
CA PRO A 394 -30.93 -22.50 -14.07
C PRO A 394 -31.72 -22.03 -15.28
N GLY A 395 -32.40 -22.98 -15.93
CA GLY A 395 -33.15 -22.66 -17.14
C GLY A 395 -33.71 -23.90 -17.84
N ALA A 396 -34.36 -23.69 -19.00
CA ALA A 396 -34.82 -24.75 -19.89
C ALA A 396 -33.79 -24.98 -21.00
N TYR A 397 -33.43 -26.25 -21.22
CA TYR A 397 -32.39 -26.66 -22.17
C TYR A 397 -32.89 -27.73 -23.11
N ARG A 398 -32.22 -27.82 -24.25
CA ARG A 398 -32.38 -28.87 -25.24
C ARG A 398 -31.03 -29.41 -25.63
N MET A 399 -30.83 -30.70 -25.50
CA MET A 399 -29.66 -31.41 -26.03
C MET A 399 -30.07 -32.01 -27.39
N VAL A 400 -29.29 -31.72 -28.43
CA VAL A 400 -29.41 -32.29 -29.78
C VAL A 400 -28.19 -33.15 -30.03
N TYR A 401 -28.39 -34.42 -30.35
CA TYR A 401 -27.28 -35.38 -30.41
C TYR A 401 -27.60 -36.51 -31.42
N ARG A 402 -26.56 -37.22 -31.80
CA ARG A 402 -26.66 -38.51 -32.53
C ARG A 402 -25.52 -39.45 -32.09
N PRO A 403 -25.71 -40.79 -32.27
CA PRO A 403 -24.59 -41.72 -32.14
C PRO A 403 -23.52 -41.43 -33.19
N MET A 404 -22.24 -41.46 -32.82
CA MET A 404 -21.16 -41.11 -33.75
C MET A 404 -21.02 -42.08 -34.92
N THR A 405 -21.37 -43.33 -34.69
CA THR A 405 -21.32 -44.38 -35.71
C THR A 405 -22.41 -44.25 -36.78
N LEU A 406 -23.46 -43.49 -36.52
CA LEU A 406 -24.63 -43.32 -37.41
C LEU A 406 -24.56 -41.93 -38.03
N LYS A 407 -24.12 -41.86 -39.30
CA LYS A 407 -23.81 -40.58 -39.96
C LYS A 407 -24.98 -39.89 -40.68
N SER A 408 -26.17 -40.50 -40.74
CA SER A 408 -27.34 -39.88 -41.34
C SER A 408 -28.02 -38.90 -40.39
N SER A 409 -28.53 -37.78 -40.90
CA SER A 409 -29.32 -36.81 -40.15
C SER A 409 -30.63 -37.41 -39.59
N THR A 410 -31.14 -38.49 -40.17
CA THR A 410 -32.31 -39.23 -39.66
C THR A 410 -32.15 -39.78 -38.26
N TYR A 411 -30.89 -39.96 -37.82
CA TYR A 411 -30.57 -40.40 -36.44
C TYR A 411 -30.39 -39.27 -35.44
N THR A 412 -30.72 -38.02 -35.82
CA THR A 412 -30.70 -36.90 -34.92
C THR A 412 -31.80 -37.02 -33.87
N MET A 413 -31.43 -37.00 -32.64
CA MET A 413 -32.32 -37.03 -31.49
C MET A 413 -32.23 -35.76 -30.70
N GLN A 414 -33.32 -35.42 -29.98
CA GLN A 414 -33.37 -34.28 -29.09
C GLN A 414 -33.97 -34.66 -27.74
N LYS A 415 -33.46 -34.06 -26.68
CA LYS A 415 -33.99 -34.22 -25.31
C LYS A 415 -34.09 -32.87 -24.64
N GLY A 416 -35.32 -32.48 -24.28
CA GLY A 416 -35.57 -31.28 -23.46
C GLY A 416 -35.44 -31.62 -21.97
N PHE A 417 -34.89 -30.70 -21.17
CA PHE A 417 -34.80 -30.81 -19.73
C PHE A 417 -34.70 -29.43 -19.06
N ARG A 418 -34.77 -29.40 -17.72
CA ARG A 418 -34.66 -28.18 -16.92
C ARG A 418 -33.56 -28.32 -15.91
N ILE A 419 -32.74 -27.28 -15.76
CA ILE A 419 -31.75 -27.14 -14.70
C ILE A 419 -32.31 -26.26 -13.58
N ASN A 420 -32.15 -26.71 -12.36
CA ASN A 420 -32.49 -25.96 -11.14
C ASN A 420 -31.20 -25.69 -10.35
N SER A 421 -31.14 -24.54 -9.66
CA SER A 421 -30.03 -24.17 -8.80
C SER A 421 -29.67 -25.29 -7.81
N ASN A 422 -28.38 -25.56 -7.65
CA ASN A 422 -27.82 -26.54 -6.71
C ASN A 422 -28.24 -28.00 -6.94
N LYS A 423 -28.96 -28.31 -8.04
CA LYS A 423 -29.45 -29.65 -8.33
C LYS A 423 -28.74 -30.28 -9.52
N THR A 424 -28.66 -31.59 -9.52
CA THR A 424 -28.18 -32.39 -10.66
C THR A 424 -29.39 -32.97 -11.41
N THR A 425 -29.50 -32.67 -12.71
CA THR A 425 -30.46 -33.28 -13.63
C THR A 425 -29.77 -34.37 -14.40
N SER A 426 -30.22 -35.63 -14.23
CA SER A 426 -29.67 -36.79 -14.92
C SER A 426 -30.46 -37.11 -16.18
N ILE A 427 -29.76 -37.29 -17.31
CA ILE A 427 -30.31 -37.58 -18.63
C ILE A 427 -29.75 -38.93 -19.11
N ARG A 428 -30.62 -39.91 -19.33
CA ARG A 428 -30.26 -41.18 -20.00
C ARG A 428 -30.67 -41.09 -21.47
N ILE A 429 -29.73 -41.47 -22.35
CA ILE A 429 -29.90 -41.44 -23.80
C ILE A 429 -29.32 -42.73 -24.42
#